data_73247c68115920042a8bd7e1776dc5e3
#
_entry.id   73247c68115920042a8bd7e1776dc5e3
#
_cell.length_a   1.000
_cell.length_b   1.000
_cell.length_c   1.000
_cell.angle_alpha   90.00
_cell.angle_beta   90.00
_cell.angle_gamma   90.00
#
_symmetry.space_group_name_H-M   'P 1'
#
loop_
_entity.id
_entity.type
_entity.pdbx_description
1 polymer ?
#
loop_
_entity_poly.entity_id
_entity_poly.type
_entity_poly.pdbx_seq_one_letter_code
_entity_poly.pdbx_strand_id
1 'polypeptide(L)'
;MPAAPDRAAYLATQSLTVLVPVYNEEESLGQFVVEMDKFLAETPVPTTVLFVNDGSTDGSLAILRDVCRQKPNYEFISLSQNRGLSTAVKAGIDHARTTLIGYIDSDIQTTPLDFLTFFEFFPKYDMVNGIRAKRQDTFVKKMSSVIANTVRRTLINDGIQDTGCPLKILKTEYARRIPLFHGMHRFLGALVQLQGGTVKQLPVRHFPRFAGTAKYNLWNRAWKPLVDTFGFRWIRSRWKNYEIGEAHRQQAAGATTTGK
;
A
#
# COMPACT_ATOMS: atom_id res chain seq x y z
N MET A 1 -12.22 13.80 28.41
CA MET A 1 -11.63 13.29 27.17
C MET A 1 -10.13 13.19 27.40
N PRO A 2 -9.47 12.06 27.15
CA PRO A 2 -8.02 12.00 27.19
C PRO A 2 -7.45 13.01 26.19
N ALA A 3 -6.38 13.72 26.57
CA ALA A 3 -5.68 14.66 25.69
C ALA A 3 -5.30 13.94 24.39
N ALA A 4 -5.47 14.62 23.26
CA ALA A 4 -5.00 14.07 21.98
C ALA A 4 -3.51 13.74 22.14
N PRO A 5 -3.07 12.53 21.75
CA PRO A 5 -1.65 12.15 21.87
C PRO A 5 -0.79 13.13 21.10
N ASP A 6 0.32 13.53 21.73
CA ASP A 6 1.28 14.44 21.09
C ASP A 6 1.81 13.80 19.80
N ARG A 7 1.47 14.42 18.67
CA ARG A 7 1.85 13.95 17.34
C ARG A 7 3.37 13.86 17.18
N ALA A 8 4.11 14.84 17.68
CA ALA A 8 5.58 14.86 17.54
C ALA A 8 6.20 13.70 18.31
N ALA A 9 5.75 13.45 19.54
CA ALA A 9 6.19 12.32 20.35
C ALA A 9 5.82 10.98 19.68
N TYR A 10 4.63 10.88 19.10
CA TYR A 10 4.24 9.68 18.35
C TYR A 10 5.16 9.46 17.14
N LEU A 11 5.35 10.46 16.28
CA LEU A 11 6.18 10.31 15.07
C LEU A 11 7.64 9.98 15.38
N ALA A 12 8.17 10.47 16.49
CA ALA A 12 9.55 10.17 16.93
C ALA A 12 9.77 8.66 17.20
N THR A 13 8.71 7.90 17.43
CA THR A 13 8.77 6.44 17.65
C THR A 13 8.42 5.63 16.41
N GLN A 14 8.06 6.29 15.31
CA GLN A 14 7.64 5.61 14.08
C GLN A 14 8.77 5.45 13.09
N SER A 15 8.59 4.48 12.22
CA SER A 15 9.37 4.26 11.00
C SER A 15 8.46 3.83 9.87
N LEU A 16 8.83 4.12 8.63
CA LEU A 16 8.00 3.87 7.45
C LEU A 16 8.72 2.98 6.44
N THR A 17 8.06 1.96 5.93
CA THR A 17 8.44 1.31 4.67
C THR A 17 7.46 1.72 3.57
N VAL A 18 7.95 2.36 2.52
CA VAL A 18 7.17 2.66 1.32
C VAL A 18 7.27 1.49 0.36
N LEU A 19 6.17 0.76 0.18
CA LEU A 19 6.07 -0.35 -0.76
C LEU A 19 5.83 0.18 -2.17
N VAL A 20 6.64 -0.27 -3.11
CA VAL A 20 6.58 0.10 -4.53
C VAL A 20 6.56 -1.16 -5.37
N PRO A 21 5.37 -1.69 -5.72
CA PRO A 21 5.27 -2.80 -6.66
C PRO A 21 5.78 -2.41 -8.05
N VAL A 22 6.57 -3.28 -8.66
CA VAL A 22 7.20 -3.07 -9.97
C VAL A 22 6.92 -4.26 -10.87
N TYR A 23 6.38 -4.03 -12.06
CA TYR A 23 6.26 -5.04 -13.11
C TYR A 23 6.38 -4.41 -14.50
N ASN A 24 7.55 -4.58 -15.13
CA ASN A 24 7.88 -4.01 -16.44
C ASN A 24 7.68 -2.48 -16.47
N GLU A 25 8.46 -1.77 -15.66
CA GLU A 25 8.40 -0.32 -15.45
C GLU A 25 9.77 0.35 -15.68
N GLU A 26 10.65 -0.24 -16.54
CA GLU A 26 12.00 0.27 -16.77
C GLU A 26 12.03 1.74 -17.22
N GLU A 27 11.01 2.19 -17.97
CA GLU A 27 10.92 3.57 -18.47
C GLU A 27 10.59 4.60 -17.38
N SER A 28 9.89 4.20 -16.31
CA SER A 28 9.39 5.10 -15.25
C SER A 28 10.27 5.11 -14.00
N LEU A 29 11.02 4.04 -13.73
CA LEU A 29 11.76 3.86 -12.48
C LEU A 29 12.79 4.97 -12.20
N GLY A 30 13.52 5.43 -13.22
CA GLY A 30 14.51 6.48 -13.03
C GLY A 30 13.89 7.77 -12.50
N GLN A 31 12.79 8.23 -13.11
CA GLN A 31 12.07 9.41 -12.68
C GLN A 31 11.37 9.19 -11.33
N PHE A 32 10.84 7.99 -11.10
CA PHE A 32 10.25 7.64 -9.81
C PHE A 32 11.23 7.79 -8.65
N VAL A 33 12.47 7.34 -8.82
CA VAL A 33 13.52 7.47 -7.81
C VAL A 33 13.82 8.95 -7.51
N VAL A 34 13.88 9.80 -8.55
CA VAL A 34 14.09 11.24 -8.37
C VAL A 34 12.96 11.87 -7.53
N GLU A 35 11.70 11.53 -7.80
CA GLU A 35 10.56 12.05 -7.02
C GLU A 35 10.53 11.47 -5.58
N MET A 36 10.92 10.22 -5.42
CA MET A 36 10.98 9.58 -4.12
C MET A 36 12.12 10.16 -3.25
N ASP A 37 13.27 10.50 -3.84
CA ASP A 37 14.38 11.16 -3.13
C ASP A 37 13.94 12.51 -2.53
N LYS A 38 13.09 13.27 -3.23
CA LYS A 38 12.52 14.53 -2.69
C LYS A 38 11.68 14.26 -1.42
N PHE A 39 10.86 13.22 -1.45
CA PHE A 39 10.08 12.82 -0.27
C PHE A 39 11.01 12.34 0.87
N LEU A 40 12.03 11.56 0.56
CA LEU A 40 12.98 11.05 1.57
C LEU A 40 13.76 12.18 2.26
N ALA A 41 13.99 13.30 1.58
CA ALA A 41 14.63 14.48 2.17
C ALA A 41 13.74 15.23 3.17
N GLU A 42 12.41 15.08 3.09
CA GLU A 42 11.44 15.84 3.87
C GLU A 42 10.64 14.98 4.87
N THR A 43 10.73 13.64 4.76
CA THR A 43 9.94 12.74 5.61
C THR A 43 10.24 12.93 7.10
N PRO A 44 9.20 13.01 7.97
CA PRO A 44 9.40 13.24 9.40
C PRO A 44 9.81 11.98 10.19
N VAL A 45 9.92 10.83 9.54
CA VAL A 45 10.24 9.54 10.16
C VAL A 45 11.32 8.78 9.36
N PRO A 46 12.16 7.95 10.00
CA PRO A 46 13.07 7.06 9.28
C PRO A 46 12.30 6.24 8.24
N THR A 47 12.70 6.35 6.97
CA THR A 47 11.94 5.77 5.86
C THR A 47 12.83 4.90 4.98
N THR A 48 12.36 3.70 4.67
CA THR A 48 12.92 2.77 3.69
C THR A 48 11.96 2.62 2.52
N VAL A 49 12.46 2.65 1.29
CA VAL A 49 11.69 2.36 0.08
C VAL A 49 11.94 0.91 -0.31
N LEU A 50 10.89 0.09 -0.30
CA LEU A 50 10.96 -1.32 -0.66
C LEU A 50 10.31 -1.55 -2.02
N PHE A 51 11.13 -1.74 -3.04
CA PHE A 51 10.65 -2.22 -4.33
C PHE A 51 10.28 -3.69 -4.26
N VAL A 52 9.13 -4.03 -4.80
CA VAL A 52 8.68 -5.42 -4.92
C VAL A 52 8.54 -5.76 -6.40
N ASN A 53 9.59 -6.36 -6.96
CA ASN A 53 9.59 -6.82 -8.35
C ASN A 53 8.69 -8.04 -8.51
N ASP A 54 7.60 -7.90 -9.23
CA ASP A 54 6.62 -8.97 -9.50
C ASP A 54 7.00 -9.77 -10.77
N GLY A 55 8.27 -10.24 -10.82
CA GLY A 55 8.77 -11.06 -11.92
C GLY A 55 8.84 -10.31 -13.25
N SER A 56 9.39 -9.09 -13.27
CA SER A 56 9.60 -8.33 -14.51
C SER A 56 10.47 -9.06 -15.50
N THR A 57 10.19 -8.87 -16.78
CA THR A 57 10.89 -9.46 -17.94
C THR A 57 11.70 -8.46 -18.75
N ASP A 58 11.62 -7.17 -18.41
CA ASP A 58 12.38 -6.05 -18.96
C ASP A 58 13.61 -5.69 -18.11
N GLY A 59 14.20 -4.52 -18.32
CA GLY A 59 15.34 -4.01 -17.54
C GLY A 59 15.03 -3.59 -16.11
N SER A 60 13.78 -3.64 -15.64
CA SER A 60 13.38 -3.16 -14.32
C SER A 60 14.23 -3.73 -13.19
N LEU A 61 14.45 -5.06 -13.14
CA LEU A 61 15.20 -5.70 -12.05
C LEU A 61 16.66 -5.24 -12.01
N ALA A 62 17.27 -4.98 -13.17
CA ALA A 62 18.65 -4.46 -13.24
C ALA A 62 18.72 -3.06 -12.63
N ILE A 63 17.76 -2.19 -12.97
CA ILE A 63 17.63 -0.83 -12.42
C ILE A 63 17.47 -0.90 -10.88
N LEU A 64 16.59 -1.77 -10.36
CA LEU A 64 16.39 -1.90 -8.92
C LEU A 64 17.67 -2.31 -8.19
N ARG A 65 18.44 -3.25 -8.74
CA ARG A 65 19.73 -3.66 -8.18
C ARG A 65 20.72 -2.49 -8.11
N ASP A 66 20.76 -1.68 -9.16
CA ASP A 66 21.68 -0.54 -9.23
C ASP A 66 21.27 0.57 -8.25
N VAL A 67 19.99 0.91 -8.17
CA VAL A 67 19.47 1.89 -7.21
C VAL A 67 19.77 1.47 -5.77
N CYS A 68 19.47 0.22 -5.40
CA CYS A 68 19.68 -0.28 -4.05
C CYS A 68 21.18 -0.42 -3.68
N ARG A 69 22.07 -0.59 -4.66
CA ARG A 69 23.51 -0.57 -4.42
C ARG A 69 24.04 0.84 -4.11
N GLN A 70 23.44 1.85 -4.75
CA GLN A 70 23.91 3.25 -4.64
C GLN A 70 23.24 4.00 -3.49
N LYS A 71 22.05 3.60 -3.06
CA LYS A 71 21.21 4.35 -2.12
C LYS A 71 20.81 3.49 -0.92
N PRO A 72 21.28 3.81 0.30
CA PRO A 72 21.07 2.97 1.49
C PRO A 72 19.61 2.88 1.95
N ASN A 73 18.77 3.85 1.56
CA ASN A 73 17.36 3.87 1.93
C ASN A 73 16.47 3.04 1.00
N TYR A 74 17.05 2.37 0.01
CA TYR A 74 16.31 1.57 -0.97
C TYR A 74 16.66 0.09 -0.84
N GLU A 75 15.61 -0.71 -0.81
CA GLU A 75 15.70 -2.17 -0.78
C GLU A 75 14.83 -2.77 -1.88
N PHE A 76 15.08 -4.00 -2.26
CA PHE A 76 14.17 -4.73 -3.14
C PHE A 76 14.01 -6.19 -2.73
N ILE A 77 12.83 -6.73 -3.04
CA ILE A 77 12.58 -8.16 -3.12
C ILE A 77 12.08 -8.49 -4.52
N SER A 78 12.36 -9.70 -5.00
CA SER A 78 11.94 -10.13 -6.33
C SER A 78 11.23 -11.48 -6.24
N LEU A 79 10.00 -11.52 -6.75
CA LEU A 79 9.24 -12.74 -6.91
C LEU A 79 9.83 -13.54 -8.08
N SER A 80 9.78 -14.86 -7.99
CA SER A 80 10.30 -15.77 -9.04
C SER A 80 9.55 -15.67 -10.37
N GLN A 81 8.29 -15.19 -10.34
CA GLN A 81 7.44 -14.99 -11.50
C GLN A 81 6.32 -13.98 -11.18
N ASN A 82 5.65 -13.45 -12.20
CA ASN A 82 4.51 -12.56 -12.01
C ASN A 82 3.37 -13.27 -11.29
N ARG A 83 2.93 -12.71 -10.17
CA ARG A 83 1.82 -13.19 -9.35
C ARG A 83 0.74 -12.13 -9.15
N GLY A 84 0.94 -10.94 -9.73
CA GLY A 84 0.01 -9.82 -9.72
C GLY A 84 0.14 -8.91 -8.51
N LEU A 85 -0.37 -7.70 -8.68
CA LEU A 85 -0.20 -6.57 -7.76
C LEU A 85 -0.54 -6.89 -6.30
N SER A 86 -1.62 -7.64 -6.03
CA SER A 86 -1.99 -8.01 -4.66
C SER A 86 -0.93 -8.85 -3.97
N THR A 87 -0.30 -9.77 -4.71
CA THR A 87 0.79 -10.60 -4.20
C THR A 87 2.03 -9.77 -3.92
N ALA A 88 2.39 -8.87 -4.83
CA ALA A 88 3.52 -7.97 -4.64
C ALA A 88 3.32 -7.06 -3.41
N VAL A 89 2.14 -6.46 -3.24
CA VAL A 89 1.81 -5.66 -2.06
C VAL A 89 1.89 -6.51 -0.78
N LYS A 90 1.32 -7.71 -0.76
CA LYS A 90 1.37 -8.59 0.42
C LYS A 90 2.79 -9.04 0.76
N ALA A 91 3.58 -9.43 -0.25
CA ALA A 91 4.98 -9.80 -0.05
C ALA A 91 5.78 -8.65 0.58
N GLY A 92 5.55 -7.42 0.12
CA GLY A 92 6.16 -6.22 0.72
C GLY A 92 5.71 -6.00 2.16
N ILE A 93 4.40 -6.13 2.46
CA ILE A 93 3.87 -6.03 3.83
C ILE A 93 4.54 -7.05 4.76
N ASP A 94 4.68 -8.29 4.32
CA ASP A 94 5.26 -9.37 5.12
C ASP A 94 6.77 -9.19 5.34
N HIS A 95 7.45 -8.56 4.39
CA HIS A 95 8.88 -8.26 4.47
C HIS A 95 9.19 -7.02 5.31
N ALA A 96 8.31 -6.02 5.33
CA ALA A 96 8.52 -4.76 6.04
C ALA A 96 8.70 -4.97 7.56
N ARG A 97 9.62 -4.19 8.16
CA ARG A 97 9.94 -4.27 9.60
C ARG A 97 9.56 -3.01 10.38
N THR A 98 9.05 -2.01 9.70
CA THR A 98 8.68 -0.70 10.24
C THR A 98 7.29 -0.69 10.89
N THR A 99 6.98 0.35 11.64
CA THR A 99 5.69 0.53 12.32
C THR A 99 4.59 1.01 11.39
N LEU A 100 4.96 1.69 10.31
CA LEU A 100 4.04 2.18 9.27
C LEU A 100 4.41 1.58 7.91
N ILE A 101 3.41 1.36 7.08
CA ILE A 101 3.55 0.95 5.69
C ILE A 101 2.92 2.00 4.80
N GLY A 102 3.71 2.55 3.88
CA GLY A 102 3.26 3.33 2.75
C GLY A 102 3.06 2.44 1.52
N TYR A 103 2.15 2.80 0.63
CA TYR A 103 1.99 2.14 -0.66
C TYR A 103 1.82 3.19 -1.75
N ILE A 104 2.59 3.05 -2.84
CA ILE A 104 2.54 3.89 -4.03
C ILE A 104 2.89 3.07 -5.27
N ASP A 105 2.25 3.36 -6.42
CA ASP A 105 2.63 2.77 -7.71
C ASP A 105 3.87 3.46 -8.30
N SER A 106 4.66 2.74 -9.08
CA SER A 106 5.90 3.22 -9.73
C SER A 106 5.66 4.06 -11.00
N ASP A 107 4.40 4.21 -11.46
CA ASP A 107 4.04 4.83 -12.75
C ASP A 107 3.94 6.38 -12.73
N ILE A 108 4.32 7.00 -11.62
CA ILE A 108 4.37 8.47 -11.40
C ILE A 108 3.01 9.18 -11.59
N GLN A 109 1.90 8.45 -11.55
CA GLN A 109 0.56 9.05 -11.59
C GLN A 109 0.18 9.76 -10.28
N THR A 110 0.89 9.46 -9.19
CA THR A 110 0.80 10.16 -7.89
C THR A 110 2.18 10.58 -7.44
N THR A 111 2.28 11.60 -6.59
CA THR A 111 3.56 12.07 -6.06
C THR A 111 3.81 11.56 -4.65
N PRO A 112 5.03 11.06 -4.35
CA PRO A 112 5.39 10.68 -2.98
C PRO A 112 5.30 11.84 -1.97
N LEU A 113 5.45 13.08 -2.41
CA LEU A 113 5.36 14.26 -1.55
C LEU A 113 3.98 14.41 -0.87
N ASP A 114 2.92 13.83 -1.44
CA ASP A 114 1.59 13.87 -0.81
C ASP A 114 1.53 13.01 0.48
N PHE A 115 2.48 12.08 0.69
CA PHE A 115 2.60 11.37 1.97
C PHE A 115 2.89 12.31 3.15
N LEU A 116 3.56 13.44 2.92
CA LEU A 116 3.89 14.39 4.00
C LEU A 116 2.63 14.87 4.72
N THR A 117 1.54 15.12 4.00
CA THR A 117 0.26 15.54 4.59
C THR A 117 -0.43 14.43 5.36
N PHE A 118 -0.13 13.15 5.07
CA PHE A 118 -0.75 12.01 5.74
C PHE A 118 -0.29 11.86 7.19
N PHE A 119 0.96 12.24 7.50
CA PHE A 119 1.49 12.19 8.85
C PHE A 119 0.75 13.10 9.85
N GLU A 120 0.03 14.12 9.36
CA GLU A 120 -0.78 14.99 10.21
C GLU A 120 -1.93 14.27 10.91
N PHE A 121 -2.35 13.13 10.37
CA PHE A 121 -3.51 12.37 10.85
C PHE A 121 -3.17 11.21 11.78
N PHE A 122 -1.87 10.91 11.96
CA PHE A 122 -1.43 9.95 12.96
C PHE A 122 -1.13 10.65 14.31
N PRO A 123 -1.39 10.00 15.43
CA PRO A 123 -1.90 8.63 15.62
C PRO A 123 -3.42 8.46 15.57
N LYS A 124 -4.18 9.53 15.31
CA LYS A 124 -5.65 9.54 15.40
C LYS A 124 -6.32 8.50 14.49
N TYR A 125 -5.73 8.23 13.34
CA TYR A 125 -6.23 7.24 12.38
C TYR A 125 -5.22 6.12 12.20
N ASP A 126 -5.71 4.92 11.86
CA ASP A 126 -4.89 3.73 11.64
C ASP A 126 -4.48 3.58 10.17
N MET A 127 -5.20 4.27 9.29
CA MET A 127 -4.88 4.36 7.88
C MET A 127 -5.27 5.73 7.33
N VAL A 128 -4.43 6.28 6.45
CA VAL A 128 -4.74 7.42 5.59
C VAL A 128 -4.72 6.95 4.14
N ASN A 129 -5.83 7.20 3.42
CA ASN A 129 -6.03 6.80 2.02
C ASN A 129 -6.19 8.03 1.14
N GLY A 130 -5.44 8.10 0.04
CA GLY A 130 -5.60 9.14 -0.96
C GLY A 130 -6.92 9.04 -1.73
N ILE A 131 -7.45 10.18 -2.15
CA ILE A 131 -8.52 10.30 -3.15
C ILE A 131 -7.96 11.09 -4.31
N ARG A 132 -7.89 10.51 -5.50
CA ARG A 132 -7.35 11.19 -6.68
C ARG A 132 -8.23 12.35 -7.09
N ALA A 133 -7.72 13.58 -6.93
CA ALA A 133 -8.39 14.79 -7.35
C ALA A 133 -8.44 14.88 -8.90
N LYS A 134 -9.57 15.25 -9.47
CA LYS A 134 -9.75 15.59 -10.91
C LYS A 134 -9.26 14.49 -11.87
N ARG A 135 -9.77 13.24 -11.72
CA ARG A 135 -9.51 12.20 -12.73
C ARG A 135 -9.91 12.68 -14.12
N GLN A 136 -8.94 12.80 -15.02
CA GLN A 136 -9.14 13.12 -16.44
C GLN A 136 -9.50 11.82 -17.22
N ASP A 137 -10.62 11.19 -16.86
CA ASP A 137 -11.10 10.01 -17.57
C ASP A 137 -12.06 10.42 -18.69
N THR A 138 -12.05 9.67 -19.78
CA THR A 138 -13.08 9.80 -20.85
C THR A 138 -14.48 9.52 -20.30
N PHE A 139 -15.51 10.09 -20.91
CA PHE A 139 -16.91 9.97 -20.46
C PHE A 139 -17.33 8.50 -20.22
N VAL A 140 -16.96 7.57 -21.11
CA VAL A 140 -17.27 6.14 -20.97
C VAL A 140 -16.55 5.52 -19.76
N LYS A 141 -15.29 5.90 -19.52
CA LYS A 141 -14.53 5.45 -18.33
C LYS A 141 -15.10 6.03 -17.03
N LYS A 142 -15.62 7.27 -17.05
CA LYS A 142 -16.31 7.87 -15.91
C LYS A 142 -17.59 7.13 -15.57
N MET A 143 -18.45 6.86 -16.56
CA MET A 143 -19.72 6.13 -16.37
C MET A 143 -19.50 4.72 -15.81
N SER A 144 -18.61 3.93 -16.41
CA SER A 144 -18.31 2.56 -15.93
C SER A 144 -17.72 2.58 -14.52
N SER A 145 -16.87 3.57 -14.19
CA SER A 145 -16.30 3.74 -12.85
C SER A 145 -17.37 4.15 -11.83
N VAL A 146 -18.32 5.02 -12.19
CA VAL A 146 -19.43 5.42 -11.32
C VAL A 146 -20.31 4.24 -11.00
N ILE A 147 -20.72 3.44 -12.00
CA ILE A 147 -21.56 2.26 -11.80
C ILE A 147 -20.85 1.24 -10.89
N ALA A 148 -19.60 0.88 -11.21
CA ALA A 148 -18.81 -0.07 -10.41
C ALA A 148 -18.61 0.41 -8.96
N ASN A 149 -18.32 1.69 -8.76
CA ASN A 149 -18.17 2.28 -7.42
C ASN A 149 -19.51 2.34 -6.67
N THR A 150 -20.63 2.62 -7.35
CA THR A 150 -21.95 2.64 -6.72
C THR A 150 -22.34 1.25 -6.26
N VAL A 151 -22.23 0.24 -7.13
CA VAL A 151 -22.48 -1.17 -6.76
C VAL A 151 -21.59 -1.59 -5.59
N ARG A 152 -20.29 -1.27 -5.65
CA ARG A 152 -19.37 -1.58 -4.56
C ARG A 152 -19.78 -0.89 -3.26
N ARG A 153 -20.07 0.42 -3.28
CA ARG A 153 -20.49 1.18 -2.09
C ARG A 153 -21.75 0.61 -1.47
N THR A 154 -22.73 0.25 -2.27
CA THR A 154 -23.98 -0.37 -1.79
C THR A 154 -23.72 -1.75 -1.16
N LEU A 155 -22.83 -2.56 -1.75
CA LEU A 155 -22.57 -3.92 -1.27
C LEU A 155 -21.62 -3.96 -0.06
N ILE A 156 -20.63 -3.06 0.00
CA ILE A 156 -19.58 -3.06 1.03
C ILE A 156 -19.88 -2.02 2.12
N ASN A 157 -20.41 -0.85 1.76
CA ASN A 157 -20.71 0.26 2.68
C ASN A 157 -19.54 0.61 3.62
N ASP A 158 -18.34 0.72 3.05
CA ASP A 158 -17.10 1.04 3.78
C ASP A 158 -16.77 2.53 3.83
N GLY A 159 -17.55 3.36 3.14
CA GLY A 159 -17.32 4.81 3.03
C GLY A 159 -16.06 5.20 2.23
N ILE A 160 -15.31 4.23 1.65
CA ILE A 160 -14.10 4.53 0.89
C ILE A 160 -14.47 5.06 -0.51
N GLN A 161 -14.00 6.27 -0.83
CA GLN A 161 -14.36 6.94 -2.08
C GLN A 161 -13.50 6.49 -3.26
N ASP A 162 -12.19 6.32 -3.07
CA ASP A 162 -11.25 5.89 -4.12
C ASP A 162 -10.39 4.72 -3.65
N THR A 163 -10.90 3.51 -3.88
CA THR A 163 -10.17 2.26 -3.55
C THR A 163 -8.98 2.01 -4.46
N GLY A 164 -9.01 2.57 -5.67
CA GLY A 164 -7.96 2.42 -6.66
C GLY A 164 -6.82 3.43 -6.51
N CYS A 165 -6.88 4.39 -5.58
CA CYS A 165 -5.75 5.25 -5.30
C CYS A 165 -4.62 4.43 -4.67
N PRO A 166 -3.40 4.43 -5.23
CA PRO A 166 -2.29 3.68 -4.62
C PRO A 166 -1.73 4.38 -3.39
N LEU A 167 -1.87 5.70 -3.27
CA LEU A 167 -1.25 6.46 -2.20
C LEU A 167 -1.95 6.23 -0.87
N LYS A 168 -1.30 5.47 0.02
CA LYS A 168 -1.82 5.08 1.32
C LYS A 168 -0.70 4.97 2.35
N ILE A 169 -0.98 5.34 3.62
CA ILE A 169 -0.18 4.93 4.78
C ILE A 169 -1.09 4.22 5.76
N LEU A 170 -0.64 3.10 6.31
CA LEU A 170 -1.36 2.35 7.33
C LEU A 170 -0.40 1.78 8.37
N LYS A 171 -0.90 1.57 9.59
CA LYS A 171 -0.14 0.91 10.65
C LYS A 171 0.15 -0.54 10.28
N THR A 172 1.37 -0.98 10.49
CA THR A 172 1.84 -2.33 10.11
C THR A 172 1.08 -3.44 10.82
N GLU A 173 0.62 -3.20 12.05
CA GLU A 173 -0.18 -4.18 12.80
C GLU A 173 -1.48 -4.57 12.09
N TYR A 174 -2.17 -3.61 11.45
CA TYR A 174 -3.35 -3.89 10.63
C TYR A 174 -2.96 -4.53 9.30
N ALA A 175 -1.90 -4.02 8.65
CA ALA A 175 -1.46 -4.51 7.35
C ALA A 175 -1.11 -6.01 7.38
N ARG A 176 -0.40 -6.46 8.41
CA ARG A 176 0.03 -7.87 8.55
C ARG A 176 -1.12 -8.85 8.67
N ARG A 177 -2.25 -8.43 9.28
CA ARG A 177 -3.45 -9.26 9.44
C ARG A 177 -4.32 -9.34 8.17
N ILE A 178 -3.96 -8.60 7.12
CA ILE A 178 -4.69 -8.61 5.84
C ILE A 178 -4.41 -9.94 5.12
N PRO A 179 -5.44 -10.73 4.81
CA PRO A 179 -5.28 -11.97 4.06
C PRO A 179 -4.94 -11.70 2.59
N LEU A 180 -4.11 -12.55 1.98
CA LEU A 180 -3.83 -12.49 0.55
C LEU A 180 -4.99 -13.09 -0.25
N PHE A 181 -5.53 -12.30 -1.18
CA PHE A 181 -6.45 -12.76 -2.23
C PHE A 181 -6.34 -11.85 -3.45
N HIS A 182 -6.79 -12.32 -4.60
CA HIS A 182 -6.77 -11.54 -5.83
C HIS A 182 -7.60 -10.26 -5.67
N GLY A 183 -7.04 -9.10 -6.01
CA GLY A 183 -7.73 -7.80 -5.86
C GLY A 183 -7.66 -7.19 -4.46
N MET A 184 -7.01 -7.83 -3.47
CA MET A 184 -6.88 -7.40 -2.07
C MET A 184 -6.46 -5.94 -1.92
N HIS A 185 -5.53 -5.46 -2.74
CA HIS A 185 -5.02 -4.08 -2.71
C HIS A 185 -6.12 -3.01 -2.86
N ARG A 186 -7.29 -3.35 -3.43
CA ARG A 186 -8.46 -2.45 -3.55
C ARG A 186 -9.27 -2.35 -2.27
N PHE A 187 -9.11 -3.31 -1.36
CA PHE A 187 -9.92 -3.42 -0.14
C PHE A 187 -9.13 -3.07 1.13
N LEU A 188 -7.90 -2.55 1.02
CA LEU A 188 -7.06 -2.26 2.18
C LEU A 188 -7.80 -1.43 3.25
N GLY A 189 -8.48 -0.35 2.85
CA GLY A 189 -9.25 0.47 3.79
C GLY A 189 -10.40 -0.29 4.44
N ALA A 190 -11.17 -1.06 3.67
CA ALA A 190 -12.25 -1.89 4.20
C ALA A 190 -11.73 -3.01 5.11
N LEU A 191 -10.56 -3.60 4.80
CA LEU A 191 -9.92 -4.63 5.62
C LEU A 191 -9.37 -4.07 6.94
N VAL A 192 -8.86 -2.84 6.94
CA VAL A 192 -8.50 -2.13 8.18
C VAL A 192 -9.73 -1.90 9.04
N GLN A 193 -10.85 -1.43 8.45
CA GLN A 193 -12.11 -1.23 9.17
C GLN A 193 -12.70 -2.53 9.74
N LEU A 194 -12.59 -3.65 9.02
CA LEU A 194 -13.03 -4.97 9.55
C LEU A 194 -12.27 -5.39 10.81
N GLN A 195 -11.04 -4.93 10.95
CA GLN A 195 -10.22 -5.16 12.14
C GLN A 195 -10.52 -4.16 13.28
N GLY A 196 -11.48 -3.26 13.11
CA GLY A 196 -11.80 -2.20 14.05
C GLY A 196 -10.97 -0.92 13.87
N GLY A 197 -10.09 -0.86 12.85
CA GLY A 197 -9.26 0.31 12.57
C GLY A 197 -10.03 1.45 11.90
N THR A 198 -9.49 2.65 12.01
CA THR A 198 -10.05 3.91 11.50
C THR A 198 -9.34 4.37 10.24
N VAL A 199 -10.11 4.88 9.25
CA VAL A 199 -9.56 5.32 7.96
C VAL A 199 -9.89 6.78 7.72
N LYS A 200 -8.87 7.60 7.47
CA LYS A 200 -8.99 8.97 6.96
C LYS A 200 -8.77 8.98 5.46
N GLN A 201 -9.51 9.82 4.75
CA GLN A 201 -9.33 10.02 3.31
C GLN A 201 -8.98 11.45 3.01
N LEU A 202 -7.98 11.66 2.11
CA LEU A 202 -7.47 12.99 1.74
C LEU A 202 -7.35 13.10 0.22
N PRO A 203 -7.66 14.28 -0.37
CA PRO A 203 -7.37 14.52 -1.77
C PRO A 203 -5.86 14.49 -2.02
N VAL A 204 -5.44 13.83 -3.10
CA VAL A 204 -4.06 13.77 -3.56
C VAL A 204 -3.95 14.20 -5.01
N ARG A 205 -2.79 14.69 -5.40
CA ARG A 205 -2.47 15.07 -6.77
C ARG A 205 -2.48 13.84 -7.67
N HIS A 206 -2.98 14.01 -8.89
CA HIS A 206 -3.01 12.94 -9.88
C HIS A 206 -2.59 13.48 -11.24
N PHE A 207 -1.57 12.85 -11.82
CA PHE A 207 -0.94 13.24 -13.06
C PHE A 207 -1.25 12.25 -14.18
N PRO A 208 -1.15 12.67 -15.47
CA PRO A 208 -1.12 11.73 -16.58
C PRO A 208 0.05 10.75 -16.42
N ARG A 209 -0.11 9.52 -16.92
CA ARG A 209 0.95 8.54 -16.92
C ARG A 209 2.16 9.06 -17.72
N PHE A 210 3.36 8.93 -17.15
CA PHE A 210 4.60 9.42 -17.77
C PHE A 210 5.01 8.55 -18.97
N ALA A 211 4.94 7.22 -18.84
CA ALA A 211 5.34 6.26 -19.88
C ALA A 211 4.49 4.98 -19.82
N GLY A 212 4.59 4.13 -20.83
CA GLY A 212 3.96 2.82 -20.89
C GLY A 212 2.49 2.83 -21.38
N THR A 213 2.01 1.65 -21.79
CA THR A 213 0.65 1.43 -22.28
C THR A 213 -0.24 0.84 -21.19
N ALA A 214 -1.55 1.16 -21.23
CA ALA A 214 -2.51 0.60 -20.29
C ALA A 214 -2.65 -0.93 -20.50
N LYS A 215 -2.15 -1.72 -19.56
CA LYS A 215 -2.08 -3.20 -19.64
C LYS A 215 -3.44 -3.93 -19.48
N TYR A 216 -4.59 -3.21 -19.42
CA TYR A 216 -5.89 -3.81 -19.12
C TYR A 216 -6.98 -3.46 -20.13
N ASN A 217 -7.71 -4.48 -20.63
CA ASN A 217 -8.91 -4.35 -21.46
C ASN A 217 -10.13 -3.88 -20.63
N LEU A 218 -11.08 -3.16 -21.26
CA LEU A 218 -12.31 -2.63 -20.62
C LEU A 218 -13.14 -3.72 -19.89
N TRP A 219 -13.23 -4.91 -20.45
CA TRP A 219 -13.96 -6.07 -19.89
C TRP A 219 -13.36 -6.53 -18.55
N ASN A 220 -12.03 -6.64 -18.49
CA ASN A 220 -11.32 -7.03 -17.26
C ASN A 220 -11.38 -5.94 -16.16
N ARG A 221 -11.61 -4.68 -16.54
CA ARG A 221 -11.71 -3.55 -15.60
C ARG A 221 -13.06 -3.47 -14.90
N ALA A 222 -14.14 -3.96 -15.48
CA ALA A 222 -15.47 -3.88 -14.88
C ALA A 222 -15.84 -5.17 -14.13
N TRP A 223 -15.63 -6.33 -14.76
CA TRP A 223 -16.09 -7.62 -14.23
C TRP A 223 -15.28 -8.13 -13.04
N LYS A 224 -13.95 -8.10 -13.13
CA LYS A 224 -13.09 -8.58 -12.02
C LYS A 224 -13.32 -7.83 -10.71
N PRO A 225 -13.34 -6.48 -10.65
CA PRO A 225 -13.67 -5.77 -9.42
C PRO A 225 -15.05 -6.08 -8.84
N LEU A 226 -16.02 -6.40 -9.71
CA LEU A 226 -17.36 -6.78 -9.26
C LEU A 226 -17.34 -8.15 -8.56
N VAL A 227 -16.69 -9.14 -9.16
CA VAL A 227 -16.49 -10.47 -8.55
C VAL A 227 -15.73 -10.34 -7.23
N ASP A 228 -14.65 -9.55 -7.22
CA ASP A 228 -13.88 -9.28 -6.00
C ASP A 228 -14.74 -8.64 -4.90
N THR A 229 -15.73 -7.80 -5.27
CA THR A 229 -16.67 -7.17 -4.33
C THR A 229 -17.58 -8.21 -3.66
N PHE A 230 -18.09 -9.18 -4.40
CA PHE A 230 -18.86 -10.29 -3.81
C PHE A 230 -18.01 -11.19 -2.94
N GLY A 231 -16.78 -11.50 -3.37
CA GLY A 231 -15.79 -12.22 -2.55
C GLY A 231 -15.50 -11.51 -1.24
N PHE A 232 -15.27 -10.19 -1.28
CA PHE A 232 -15.07 -9.39 -0.08
C PHE A 232 -16.31 -9.38 0.83
N ARG A 233 -17.52 -9.26 0.28
CA ARG A 233 -18.77 -9.34 1.06
C ARG A 233 -18.87 -10.67 1.81
N TRP A 234 -18.49 -11.77 1.16
CA TRP A 234 -18.45 -13.08 1.82
C TRP A 234 -17.42 -13.11 2.94
N ILE A 235 -16.18 -12.63 2.72
CA ILE A 235 -15.14 -12.50 3.76
C ILE A 235 -15.70 -11.69 4.93
N ARG A 236 -16.30 -10.52 4.68
CA ARG A 236 -16.88 -9.66 5.70
C ARG A 236 -17.92 -10.38 6.56
N SER A 237 -18.79 -11.19 5.96
CA SER A 237 -19.83 -11.95 6.68
C SER A 237 -19.26 -13.05 7.59
N ARG A 238 -18.01 -13.46 7.38
CA ARG A 238 -17.31 -14.51 8.12
C ARG A 238 -16.17 -13.99 8.99
N TRP A 239 -15.92 -12.68 8.95
CA TRP A 239 -14.82 -12.08 9.69
C TRP A 239 -15.04 -12.19 11.19
N LYS A 240 -13.99 -12.57 11.91
CA LYS A 240 -13.97 -12.60 13.37
C LYS A 240 -12.70 -11.93 13.89
N ASN A 241 -12.86 -11.00 14.81
CA ASN A 241 -11.76 -10.47 15.60
C ASN A 241 -11.63 -11.30 16.89
N TYR A 242 -10.42 -11.43 17.38
CA TYR A 242 -10.15 -12.06 18.67
C TYR A 242 -9.03 -11.32 19.39
N GLU A 243 -9.05 -11.38 20.71
CA GLU A 243 -7.99 -10.89 21.57
C GLU A 243 -7.46 -12.07 22.40
N ILE A 244 -6.13 -12.09 22.58
CA ILE A 244 -5.49 -13.11 23.43
C ILE A 244 -5.54 -12.59 24.86
N GLY A 245 -6.38 -13.19 25.69
CA GLY A 245 -6.52 -12.80 27.10
C GLY A 245 -5.30 -13.17 27.95
N GLU A 246 -4.64 -14.30 27.64
CA GLU A 246 -3.43 -14.76 28.34
C GLU A 246 -2.56 -15.55 27.39
N ALA A 247 -1.22 -15.39 27.49
CA ALA A 247 -0.24 -16.18 26.74
C ALA A 247 1.02 -16.43 27.58
N HIS A 248 1.43 -17.68 27.68
CA HIS A 248 2.72 -18.04 28.24
C HIS A 248 3.69 -18.39 27.11
N ARG A 249 4.85 -17.71 27.05
CA ARG A 249 5.94 -18.04 26.13
C ARG A 249 7.17 -18.43 26.95
N GLN A 250 7.66 -19.64 26.78
CA GLN A 250 9.00 -20.00 27.26
C GLN A 250 10.01 -19.17 26.47
N GLN A 251 10.91 -18.47 27.17
CA GLN A 251 12.09 -17.89 26.53
C GLN A 251 12.91 -19.04 25.94
N ALA A 252 13.19 -18.99 24.64
CA ALA A 252 14.12 -19.92 24.02
C ALA A 252 15.44 -19.84 24.79
N ALA A 253 15.84 -20.92 25.42
CA ALA A 253 17.12 -21.03 26.08
C ALA A 253 18.19 -20.66 25.08
N GLY A 254 19.04 -19.66 25.40
CA GLY A 254 20.04 -19.12 24.51
C GLY A 254 20.91 -20.26 23.95
N ALA A 255 21.02 -20.30 22.63
CA ALA A 255 21.99 -21.15 21.94
C ALA A 255 23.39 -20.67 22.38
N THR A 256 23.94 -21.32 23.38
CA THR A 256 25.34 -21.19 23.76
C THR A 256 26.17 -21.77 22.63
N THR A 257 26.70 -20.92 21.79
CA THR A 257 27.74 -21.30 20.81
C THR A 257 29.00 -21.59 21.61
N THR A 258 29.17 -22.87 21.99
CA THR A 258 30.49 -23.40 22.41
C THR A 258 31.32 -23.56 21.15
N GLY A 259 32.23 -22.61 20.94
CA GLY A 259 33.33 -22.75 20.00
C GLY A 259 34.25 -23.91 20.41
N LYS A 260 34.60 -24.70 19.44
CA LYS A 260 35.87 -25.43 19.35
C LYS A 260 36.41 -25.29 17.94
#